data_c87ab668a5652e69ff61edb6cd5c2383
#
_entry.id   c87ab668a5652e69ff61edb6cd5c2383
#
_cell.length_a   1.000
_cell.length_b   1.000
_cell.length_c   1.000
_cell.angle_alpha   90.00
_cell.angle_beta   90.00
_cell.angle_gamma   90.00
#
_symmetry.space_group_name_H-M   'P 1'
#
loop_
_entity.id
_entity.type
_entity.pdbx_description
1 polymer ?
#
loop_
_entity_poly.entity_id
_entity_poly.type
_entity_poly.pdbx_seq_one_letter_code
_entity_poly.pdbx_strand_id
1 'polypeptide(L)'
;MPFPTPFPRRVLSAAEAVAKRSGLTVLVVPRRGLVLWAVARTVESTVLVIRSGWIPVASAGPRCGKAYAEAVRAVTELDPGRNEPVFSVVDTAAELLLELGLHVDLSYPPAAGVVATEKAVTDELKALFCRLEIATDASVGHRTSWAGHGWVLDFGKGLPLRPGLKAVSGGSILESELRAIRLALGAAKNVHTGVLDGSCAVTVSSDNLTAVTMLKEADSHRGHSTVACREEVQRILTQAAFADVEFRWVKGHADHQLNVLADRLAVMARRHKEADLPLEDTFRMAAGLVEQGHMDLAA
;
A
#
# COMPACT_ATOMS: atom_id res chain seq x y z
N MET A 1 0.08 17.71 1.00
CA MET A 1 0.45 18.20 -0.35
C MET A 1 -0.23 17.32 -1.37
N PRO A 2 -0.93 17.85 -2.37
CA PRO A 2 -1.49 17.03 -3.44
C PRO A 2 -0.33 16.40 -4.22
N PHE A 3 -0.43 15.10 -4.49
CA PHE A 3 0.52 14.40 -5.35
C PHE A 3 0.45 14.99 -6.76
N PRO A 4 1.58 15.11 -7.46
CA PRO A 4 1.57 15.58 -8.84
C PRO A 4 0.69 14.65 -9.69
N THR A 5 -0.10 15.27 -10.55
CA THR A 5 -0.93 14.65 -11.58
C THR A 5 -0.14 13.63 -12.40
N PRO A 6 -0.80 12.59 -12.93
CA PRO A 6 -0.15 11.60 -13.77
C PRO A 6 0.60 12.29 -14.93
N PHE A 7 1.81 11.79 -15.19
CA PHE A 7 2.72 12.30 -16.21
C PHE A 7 2.00 12.67 -17.50
N PRO A 8 2.31 13.84 -18.12
CA PRO A 8 1.83 14.12 -19.45
C PRO A 8 2.30 12.98 -20.36
N ARG A 9 1.35 12.30 -21.00
CA ARG A 9 1.65 11.37 -22.11
C ARG A 9 2.37 12.19 -23.17
N ARG A 10 3.70 12.12 -23.22
CA ARG A 10 4.45 12.58 -24.39
C ARG A 10 3.97 11.76 -25.58
N VAL A 11 3.30 12.39 -26.50
CA VAL A 11 2.80 11.78 -27.72
C VAL A 11 3.99 11.30 -28.53
N LEU A 12 4.18 10.01 -28.61
CA LEU A 12 5.20 9.35 -29.42
C LEU A 12 4.85 9.50 -30.91
N SER A 13 5.05 10.67 -31.49
CA SER A 13 4.87 10.91 -32.93
C SER A 13 6.14 10.62 -33.77
N ALA A 14 7.23 10.17 -33.15
CA ALA A 14 8.49 9.78 -33.81
C ALA A 14 8.77 8.26 -33.62
N ALA A 15 7.74 7.44 -33.60
CA ALA A 15 7.82 6.03 -33.19
C ALA A 15 8.82 5.17 -33.99
N GLU A 16 9.03 5.42 -35.27
CA GLU A 16 9.89 4.57 -36.11
C GLU A 16 11.41 4.82 -35.91
N ALA A 17 11.83 6.02 -35.62
CA ALA A 17 13.25 6.32 -35.36
C ALA A 17 13.69 5.86 -33.97
N VAL A 18 12.77 5.80 -33.03
CA VAL A 18 12.98 5.38 -31.62
C VAL A 18 12.97 3.85 -31.50
N ALA A 19 12.32 3.14 -32.40
CA ALA A 19 12.11 1.69 -32.31
C ALA A 19 13.40 0.86 -32.44
N LYS A 20 14.48 1.37 -33.03
CA LYS A 20 15.75 0.63 -33.25
C LYS A 20 16.88 1.04 -32.31
N ARG A 21 16.63 1.84 -31.31
CA ARG A 21 17.67 2.27 -30.38
C ARG A 21 18.03 1.16 -29.39
N SER A 22 19.32 1.07 -29.11
CA SER A 22 19.88 0.21 -28.08
C SER A 22 20.32 1.07 -26.90
N GLY A 23 20.24 0.52 -25.68
CA GLY A 23 20.70 1.20 -24.46
C GLY A 23 19.96 0.77 -23.20
N LEU A 24 20.27 1.43 -22.11
CA LEU A 24 19.68 1.21 -20.80
C LEU A 24 18.58 2.25 -20.52
N THR A 25 17.39 1.79 -20.23
CA THR A 25 16.27 2.65 -19.85
C THR A 25 16.06 2.57 -18.35
N VAL A 26 16.04 3.72 -17.66
CA VAL A 26 15.85 3.84 -16.21
C VAL A 26 14.53 4.53 -15.92
N LEU A 27 13.71 3.91 -15.08
CA LEU A 27 12.48 4.46 -14.52
C LEU A 27 12.58 4.47 -13.01
N VAL A 28 12.34 5.62 -12.37
CA VAL A 28 12.16 5.75 -10.92
C VAL A 28 10.87 6.53 -10.68
N VAL A 29 9.93 5.96 -9.95
CA VAL A 29 8.60 6.53 -9.80
C VAL A 29 8.02 6.32 -8.40
N PRO A 30 7.52 7.38 -7.73
CA PRO A 30 6.79 7.23 -6.48
C PRO A 30 5.39 6.67 -6.76
N ARG A 31 5.01 5.63 -6.03
CA ARG A 31 3.69 5.00 -6.06
C ARG A 31 3.31 4.48 -4.68
N ARG A 32 2.11 4.81 -4.19
CA ARG A 32 1.53 4.21 -2.99
C ARG A 32 2.39 4.22 -1.71
N GLY A 33 3.20 5.26 -1.50
CA GLY A 33 4.10 5.36 -0.37
C GLY A 33 5.42 4.62 -0.54
N LEU A 34 5.68 4.12 -1.75
CA LEU A 34 6.92 3.51 -2.19
C LEU A 34 7.55 4.34 -3.30
N VAL A 35 8.87 4.23 -3.45
CA VAL A 35 9.58 4.62 -4.65
C VAL A 35 10.02 3.35 -5.34
N LEU A 36 9.49 3.10 -6.52
CA LEU A 36 9.85 1.95 -7.33
C LEU A 36 10.86 2.39 -8.38
N TRP A 37 11.75 1.48 -8.73
CA TRP A 37 12.71 1.68 -9.80
C TRP A 37 12.77 0.45 -10.70
N ALA A 38 13.07 0.67 -11.97
CA ALA A 38 13.36 -0.38 -12.94
C ALA A 38 14.42 0.08 -13.92
N VAL A 39 15.26 -0.87 -14.34
CA VAL A 39 16.27 -0.70 -15.39
C VAL A 39 16.07 -1.80 -16.42
N ALA A 40 15.96 -1.43 -17.70
CA ALA A 40 15.84 -2.38 -18.79
C ALA A 40 16.95 -2.15 -19.83
N ARG A 41 17.64 -3.21 -20.23
CA ARG A 41 18.58 -3.19 -21.36
C ARG A 41 17.86 -3.58 -22.64
N THR A 42 17.94 -2.75 -23.65
CA THR A 42 17.30 -2.95 -24.94
C THR A 42 18.36 -2.98 -26.04
N VAL A 43 18.28 -3.96 -26.94
CA VAL A 43 19.08 -4.03 -28.16
C VAL A 43 18.12 -4.22 -29.33
N GLU A 44 18.15 -3.30 -30.29
CA GLU A 44 17.31 -3.35 -31.50
C GLU A 44 15.83 -3.69 -31.22
N SER A 45 15.23 -3.02 -30.26
CA SER A 45 13.85 -3.23 -29.80
C SER A 45 13.61 -4.52 -28.99
N THR A 46 14.62 -5.32 -28.72
CA THR A 46 14.51 -6.52 -27.89
C THR A 46 15.00 -6.20 -26.47
N VAL A 47 14.15 -6.50 -25.48
CA VAL A 47 14.54 -6.36 -24.07
C VAL A 47 15.31 -7.61 -23.66
N LEU A 48 16.57 -7.44 -23.26
CA LEU A 48 17.46 -8.51 -22.89
C LEU A 48 17.43 -8.82 -21.37
N VAL A 49 17.43 -7.76 -20.57
CA VAL A 49 17.49 -7.85 -19.10
C VAL A 49 16.63 -6.77 -18.49
N ILE A 50 15.97 -7.10 -17.39
CA ILE A 50 15.26 -6.18 -16.53
C ILE A 50 15.74 -6.39 -15.08
N ARG A 51 15.91 -5.26 -14.37
CA ARG A 51 16.09 -5.23 -12.92
C ARG A 51 15.08 -4.26 -12.36
N SER A 52 14.48 -4.60 -11.22
CA SER A 52 13.53 -3.73 -10.53
C SER A 52 13.65 -3.88 -9.02
N GLY A 53 13.10 -2.92 -8.30
CA GLY A 53 13.04 -2.93 -6.87
C GLY A 53 12.23 -1.75 -6.34
N TRP A 54 12.21 -1.61 -5.03
CA TRP A 54 11.45 -0.58 -4.34
C TRP A 54 12.10 -0.16 -3.02
N ILE A 55 11.76 1.04 -2.57
CA ILE A 55 12.15 1.59 -1.28
C ILE A 55 10.94 2.33 -0.69
N PRO A 56 10.66 2.25 0.63
CA PRO A 56 9.66 3.08 1.27
C PRO A 56 9.97 4.58 1.06
N VAL A 57 8.95 5.41 0.77
CA VAL A 57 9.14 6.86 0.56
C VAL A 57 9.85 7.51 1.74
N ALA A 58 9.51 7.13 2.98
CA ALA A 58 10.17 7.64 4.19
C ALA A 58 11.69 7.37 4.21
N SER A 59 12.14 6.29 3.57
CA SER A 59 13.55 5.87 3.51
C SER A 59 14.26 6.33 2.24
N ALA A 60 13.52 6.82 1.22
CA ALA A 60 14.07 7.14 -0.08
C ALA A 60 14.99 8.38 -0.10
N GLY A 61 14.92 9.21 0.95
CA GLY A 61 15.69 10.47 1.03
C GLY A 61 15.15 11.58 0.12
N PRO A 62 15.81 12.74 0.13
CA PRO A 62 15.44 13.86 -0.73
C PRO A 62 15.44 13.47 -2.20
N ARG A 63 14.46 13.95 -2.96
CA ARG A 63 14.32 13.68 -4.42
C ARG A 63 14.42 12.19 -4.80
N CYS A 64 14.06 11.27 -3.89
CA CYS A 64 14.18 9.83 -4.11
C CYS A 64 15.62 9.33 -4.35
N GLY A 65 16.63 10.03 -3.84
CA GLY A 65 18.04 9.78 -4.12
C GLY A 65 18.53 8.35 -3.87
N LYS A 66 18.02 7.68 -2.81
CA LYS A 66 18.35 6.27 -2.56
C LYS A 66 17.82 5.33 -3.65
N ALA A 67 16.62 5.56 -4.18
CA ALA A 67 16.05 4.73 -5.25
C ALA A 67 16.84 4.92 -6.55
N TYR A 68 17.29 6.16 -6.85
CA TYR A 68 18.20 6.41 -7.97
C TYR A 68 19.56 5.71 -7.77
N ALA A 69 20.13 5.74 -6.57
CA ALA A 69 21.38 5.04 -6.28
C ALA A 69 21.24 3.51 -6.49
N GLU A 70 20.12 2.91 -6.12
CA GLU A 70 19.83 1.50 -6.41
C GLU A 70 19.72 1.24 -7.92
N ALA A 71 19.02 2.11 -8.65
CA ALA A 71 18.94 1.99 -10.11
C ALA A 71 20.30 2.14 -10.78
N VAL A 72 21.15 3.07 -10.34
CA VAL A 72 22.53 3.23 -10.81
C VAL A 72 23.37 2.00 -10.52
N ARG A 73 23.24 1.41 -9.32
CA ARG A 73 23.92 0.14 -8.99
C ARG A 73 23.47 -0.96 -9.95
N ALA A 74 22.18 -1.10 -10.22
CA ALA A 74 21.69 -2.05 -11.21
C ALA A 74 22.21 -1.79 -12.62
N VAL A 75 22.33 -0.53 -13.05
CA VAL A 75 23.01 -0.17 -14.32
C VAL A 75 24.45 -0.63 -14.32
N THR A 76 25.19 -0.39 -13.24
CA THR A 76 26.61 -0.77 -13.12
C THR A 76 26.79 -2.29 -13.14
N GLU A 77 25.90 -3.02 -12.47
CA GLU A 77 25.90 -4.50 -12.46
C GLU A 77 25.61 -5.10 -13.85
N LEU A 78 24.88 -4.37 -14.69
CA LEU A 78 24.65 -4.78 -16.08
C LEU A 78 25.89 -4.55 -16.98
N ASP A 79 26.95 -3.94 -16.46
CA ASP A 79 28.20 -3.66 -17.15
C ASP A 79 27.99 -3.00 -18.51
N PRO A 80 27.49 -1.74 -18.54
CA PRO A 80 27.27 -1.03 -19.80
C PRO A 80 28.62 -0.81 -20.50
N GLY A 81 28.67 -1.14 -21.77
CA GLY A 81 29.83 -0.79 -22.60
C GLY A 81 30.10 0.72 -22.55
N ARG A 82 31.36 1.15 -22.74
CA ARG A 82 31.77 2.57 -22.63
C ARG A 82 30.92 3.57 -23.42
N ASN A 83 30.22 3.13 -24.45
CA ASN A 83 29.38 3.97 -25.32
C ASN A 83 27.89 3.57 -25.25
N GLU A 84 27.48 2.72 -24.32
CA GLU A 84 26.06 2.35 -24.19
C GLU A 84 25.30 3.50 -23.54
N PRO A 85 24.32 4.11 -24.23
CA PRO A 85 23.59 5.25 -23.71
C PRO A 85 22.63 4.80 -22.59
N VAL A 86 22.50 5.64 -21.56
CA VAL A 86 21.50 5.50 -20.50
C VAL A 86 20.42 6.55 -20.73
N PHE A 87 19.18 6.11 -20.77
CA PHE A 87 18.00 6.96 -20.96
C PHE A 87 17.19 7.04 -19.70
N SER A 88 16.68 8.22 -19.35
CA SER A 88 15.70 8.38 -18.30
C SER A 88 14.29 8.48 -18.87
N VAL A 89 13.34 7.75 -18.29
CA VAL A 89 11.91 7.87 -18.63
C VAL A 89 11.31 9.18 -18.10
N VAL A 90 11.94 9.77 -17.06
CA VAL A 90 11.50 11.00 -16.40
C VAL A 90 12.53 12.07 -16.60
N ASP A 91 12.20 13.16 -17.28
CA ASP A 91 13.13 14.25 -17.62
C ASP A 91 13.88 14.81 -16.40
N THR A 92 13.17 15.02 -15.28
CA THR A 92 13.76 15.54 -14.03
C THR A 92 14.75 14.57 -13.36
N ALA A 93 14.79 13.33 -13.80
CA ALA A 93 15.69 12.32 -13.28
C ALA A 93 17.05 12.31 -14.00
N ALA A 94 17.13 12.87 -15.21
CA ALA A 94 18.34 12.87 -16.00
C ALA A 94 19.51 13.60 -15.28
N GLU A 95 19.23 14.72 -14.63
CA GLU A 95 20.21 15.47 -13.83
C GLU A 95 20.78 14.63 -12.70
N LEU A 96 19.91 13.92 -11.96
CA LEU A 96 20.33 13.04 -10.84
C LEU A 96 21.17 11.85 -11.32
N LEU A 97 20.86 11.29 -12.48
CA LEU A 97 21.63 10.19 -13.06
C LEU A 97 23.02 10.68 -13.52
N LEU A 98 23.10 11.91 -14.07
CA LEU A 98 24.36 12.58 -14.41
C LEU A 98 25.20 12.86 -13.15
N GLU A 99 24.62 13.40 -12.07
CA GLU A 99 25.28 13.62 -10.78
C GLU A 99 25.85 12.33 -10.20
N LEU A 100 25.20 11.18 -10.46
CA LEU A 100 25.64 9.85 -10.04
C LEU A 100 26.66 9.22 -11.00
N GLY A 101 27.12 9.96 -12.00
CA GLY A 101 28.24 9.58 -12.87
C GLY A 101 27.86 8.76 -14.10
N LEU A 102 26.59 8.68 -14.46
CA LEU A 102 26.15 7.98 -15.68
C LEU A 102 26.18 8.91 -16.90
N HIS A 103 26.53 8.35 -18.06
CA HIS A 103 26.40 9.03 -19.33
C HIS A 103 24.95 8.97 -19.82
N VAL A 104 24.16 10.01 -19.55
CA VAL A 104 22.73 10.07 -19.88
C VAL A 104 22.52 10.68 -21.25
N ASP A 105 21.85 9.95 -22.14
CA ASP A 105 21.32 10.47 -23.40
C ASP A 105 19.98 11.17 -23.14
N LEU A 106 19.91 12.47 -23.35
CA LEU A 106 18.71 13.29 -23.16
C LEU A 106 17.65 13.12 -24.26
N SER A 107 17.92 12.28 -25.24
CA SER A 107 16.95 11.95 -26.28
C SER A 107 15.89 10.97 -25.77
N TYR A 108 14.90 10.63 -26.59
CA TYR A 108 13.86 9.69 -26.20
C TYR A 108 14.40 8.27 -25.95
N PRO A 109 14.03 7.63 -24.84
CA PRO A 109 14.42 6.26 -24.57
C PRO A 109 13.81 5.29 -25.60
N PRO A 110 14.41 4.09 -25.79
CA PRO A 110 13.82 3.04 -26.61
C PRO A 110 12.41 2.70 -26.15
N ALA A 111 11.44 2.68 -27.06
CA ALA A 111 10.05 2.40 -26.71
C ALA A 111 9.86 1.05 -25.98
N ALA A 112 10.59 0.01 -26.42
CA ALA A 112 10.59 -1.31 -25.76
C ALA A 112 11.14 -1.22 -24.33
N GLY A 113 12.16 -0.38 -24.08
CA GLY A 113 12.72 -0.15 -22.75
C GLY A 113 11.71 0.55 -21.81
N VAL A 114 10.97 1.55 -22.32
CA VAL A 114 9.91 2.23 -21.55
C VAL A 114 8.83 1.25 -21.16
N VAL A 115 8.28 0.50 -22.11
CA VAL A 115 7.24 -0.49 -21.86
C VAL A 115 7.70 -1.55 -20.86
N ALA A 116 8.94 -2.02 -20.98
CA ALA A 116 9.52 -3.03 -20.10
C ALA A 116 9.69 -2.51 -18.66
N THR A 117 10.20 -1.27 -18.49
CA THR A 117 10.37 -0.69 -17.15
C THR A 117 9.03 -0.36 -16.49
N GLU A 118 8.05 0.16 -17.23
CA GLU A 118 6.69 0.38 -16.71
C GLU A 118 6.01 -0.92 -16.30
N LYS A 119 6.17 -1.98 -17.12
CA LYS A 119 5.67 -3.31 -16.78
C LYS A 119 6.34 -3.85 -15.53
N ALA A 120 7.67 -3.77 -15.43
CA ALA A 120 8.42 -4.27 -14.26
C ALA A 120 7.99 -3.56 -12.96
N VAL A 121 7.82 -2.23 -12.99
CA VAL A 121 7.28 -1.46 -11.85
C VAL A 121 5.85 -1.90 -11.49
N THR A 122 5.02 -2.17 -12.49
CA THR A 122 3.65 -2.62 -12.26
C THR A 122 3.62 -4.03 -11.66
N ASP A 123 4.45 -4.93 -12.18
CA ASP A 123 4.56 -6.30 -11.68
C ASP A 123 5.12 -6.33 -10.23
N GLU A 124 6.09 -5.46 -9.92
CA GLU A 124 6.60 -5.28 -8.56
C GLU A 124 5.51 -4.80 -7.60
N LEU A 125 4.72 -3.80 -8.01
CA LEU A 125 3.57 -3.35 -7.22
C LEU A 125 2.55 -4.47 -7.00
N LYS A 126 2.19 -5.22 -8.04
CA LYS A 126 1.28 -6.36 -7.92
C LYS A 126 1.81 -7.39 -6.94
N ALA A 127 3.10 -7.75 -7.07
CA ALA A 127 3.73 -8.71 -6.19
C ALA A 127 3.77 -8.25 -4.72
N LEU A 128 3.93 -6.94 -4.47
CA LEU A 128 3.93 -6.36 -3.13
C LEU A 128 2.53 -6.34 -2.50
N PHE A 129 1.50 -6.10 -3.30
CA PHE A 129 0.13 -5.93 -2.82
C PHE A 129 -0.79 -7.14 -3.10
N CYS A 130 -0.22 -8.30 -3.47
CA CYS A 130 -1.00 -9.52 -3.76
C CYS A 130 -1.64 -10.16 -2.50
N ARG A 131 -1.15 -9.81 -1.31
CA ARG A 131 -1.67 -10.28 -0.02
C ARG A 131 -1.81 -9.10 0.93
N LEU A 132 -2.89 -9.09 1.68
CA LEU A 132 -3.15 -8.09 2.73
C LEU A 132 -3.71 -8.78 3.96
N GLU A 133 -3.06 -8.61 5.10
CA GLU A 133 -3.61 -8.94 6.40
C GLU A 133 -4.16 -7.67 7.06
N ILE A 134 -5.38 -7.77 7.58
CA ILE A 134 -6.08 -6.69 8.29
C ILE A 134 -6.42 -7.20 9.67
N ALA A 135 -6.02 -6.50 10.70
CA ALA A 135 -6.55 -6.71 12.05
C ALA A 135 -7.45 -5.55 12.43
N THR A 136 -8.56 -5.85 13.09
CA THR A 136 -9.57 -4.86 13.49
C THR A 136 -10.01 -5.07 14.92
N ASP A 137 -10.34 -3.99 15.61
CA ASP A 137 -10.92 -4.02 16.93
C ASP A 137 -11.78 -2.78 17.21
N ALA A 138 -12.65 -2.86 18.21
CA ALA A 138 -13.50 -1.77 18.66
C ALA A 138 -13.46 -1.59 20.17
N SER A 139 -13.42 -0.34 20.61
CA SER A 139 -13.47 0.04 22.02
C SER A 139 -14.71 0.89 22.29
N VAL A 140 -15.64 0.39 23.11
CA VAL A 140 -16.88 1.10 23.46
C VAL A 140 -16.76 1.72 24.84
N GLY A 141 -17.11 3.00 24.97
CA GLY A 141 -17.13 3.71 26.24
C GLY A 141 -18.33 3.33 27.09
N HIS A 142 -18.09 2.93 28.36
CA HIS A 142 -19.17 2.61 29.28
C HIS A 142 -19.91 3.85 29.83
N ARG A 143 -19.26 5.00 29.83
CA ARG A 143 -19.79 6.26 30.39
C ARG A 143 -20.05 7.33 29.33
N THR A 144 -19.68 7.07 28.12
CA THR A 144 -19.82 7.99 26.98
C THR A 144 -20.52 7.27 25.82
N SER A 145 -21.08 8.02 24.90
CA SER A 145 -21.66 7.45 23.68
C SER A 145 -20.61 7.14 22.59
N TRP A 146 -19.32 7.34 22.87
CA TRP A 146 -18.27 7.16 21.87
C TRP A 146 -17.77 5.72 21.78
N ALA A 147 -17.66 5.24 20.56
CA ALA A 147 -16.94 4.02 20.21
C ALA A 147 -15.74 4.38 19.34
N GLY A 148 -14.56 3.85 19.69
CA GLY A 148 -13.36 3.92 18.88
C GLY A 148 -13.21 2.64 18.06
N HIS A 149 -12.78 2.80 16.82
CA HIS A 149 -12.52 1.72 15.88
C HIS A 149 -11.06 1.81 15.46
N GLY A 150 -10.33 0.73 15.56
CA GLY A 150 -8.91 0.61 15.19
C GLY A 150 -8.70 -0.47 14.16
N TRP A 151 -7.76 -0.25 13.26
CA TRP A 151 -7.33 -1.27 12.31
C TRP A 151 -5.88 -1.07 11.90
N VAL A 152 -5.25 -2.16 11.50
CA VAL A 152 -3.90 -2.19 10.93
C VAL A 152 -3.92 -2.97 9.63
N LEU A 153 -3.32 -2.41 8.58
CA LEU A 153 -3.12 -3.06 7.30
C LEU A 153 -1.65 -3.49 7.20
N ASP A 154 -1.42 -4.78 6.98
CA ASP A 154 -0.11 -5.38 6.75
C ASP A 154 -0.06 -6.00 5.35
N PHE A 155 0.80 -5.47 4.50
CA PHE A 155 1.05 -5.99 3.16
C PHE A 155 2.19 -7.01 3.13
N GLY A 156 2.81 -7.29 4.28
CA GLY A 156 3.96 -8.18 4.39
C GLY A 156 5.22 -7.61 3.71
N LYS A 157 6.18 -8.50 3.44
CA LYS A 157 7.43 -8.19 2.70
C LYS A 157 8.23 -6.99 3.24
N GLY A 158 8.13 -6.71 4.54
CA GLY A 158 8.82 -5.57 5.17
C GLY A 158 8.24 -4.20 4.80
N LEU A 159 7.05 -4.15 4.22
CA LEU A 159 6.33 -2.90 4.02
C LEU A 159 5.87 -2.32 5.36
N PRO A 160 5.90 -0.98 5.54
CA PRO A 160 5.41 -0.37 6.76
C PRO A 160 3.93 -0.71 6.99
N LEU A 161 3.60 -1.05 8.23
CA LEU A 161 2.22 -1.21 8.66
C LEU A 161 1.46 0.11 8.46
N ARG A 162 0.19 0.02 8.08
CA ARG A 162 -0.67 1.19 7.90
C ARG A 162 -1.78 1.21 8.95
N PRO A 163 -1.66 2.06 9.97
CA PRO A 163 -2.70 2.23 10.96
C PRO A 163 -3.89 2.99 10.41
N GLY A 164 -5.06 2.69 10.97
CA GLY A 164 -6.22 3.53 10.83
C GLY A 164 -7.05 3.52 12.11
N LEU A 165 -7.71 4.62 12.35
CA LEU A 165 -8.56 4.78 13.53
C LEU A 165 -9.68 5.77 13.28
N LYS A 166 -10.81 5.57 13.96
CA LYS A 166 -11.95 6.49 13.90
C LYS A 166 -12.80 6.37 15.14
N ALA A 167 -13.25 7.49 15.69
CA ALA A 167 -14.28 7.49 16.72
C ALA A 167 -15.64 7.84 16.11
N VAL A 168 -16.69 7.13 16.53
CA VAL A 168 -18.08 7.36 16.11
C VAL A 168 -18.98 7.27 17.34
N SER A 169 -20.07 8.03 17.36
CA SER A 169 -21.05 7.94 18.45
C SER A 169 -22.05 6.81 18.22
N GLY A 170 -22.47 6.17 19.31
CA GLY A 170 -23.51 5.13 19.31
C GLY A 170 -23.05 3.75 18.87
N GLY A 171 -23.95 2.79 19.07
CA GLY A 171 -23.77 1.41 18.69
C GLY A 171 -23.51 0.46 19.87
N SER A 172 -23.92 -0.80 19.70
CA SER A 172 -23.55 -1.89 20.60
C SER A 172 -22.07 -2.31 20.35
N ILE A 173 -21.52 -3.13 21.24
CA ILE A 173 -20.17 -3.70 21.06
C ILE A 173 -20.10 -4.42 19.71
N LEU A 174 -21.04 -5.32 19.41
CA LEU A 174 -21.05 -6.08 18.16
C LEU A 174 -21.17 -5.18 16.92
N GLU A 175 -22.02 -4.14 16.97
CA GLU A 175 -22.13 -3.18 15.87
C GLU A 175 -20.84 -2.41 15.68
N SER A 176 -20.14 -2.07 16.76
CA SER A 176 -18.85 -1.36 16.69
C SER A 176 -17.77 -2.24 16.09
N GLU A 177 -17.72 -3.53 16.45
CA GLU A 177 -16.79 -4.49 15.83
C GLU A 177 -17.03 -4.66 14.32
N LEU A 178 -18.28 -4.85 13.91
CA LEU A 178 -18.62 -4.89 12.49
C LEU A 178 -18.24 -3.60 11.77
N ARG A 179 -18.46 -2.46 12.41
CA ARG A 179 -18.08 -1.15 11.85
C ARG A 179 -16.57 -0.98 11.71
N ALA A 180 -15.76 -1.50 12.65
CA ALA A 180 -14.31 -1.52 12.54
C ALA A 180 -13.86 -2.31 11.29
N ILE A 181 -14.43 -3.50 11.08
CA ILE A 181 -14.19 -4.32 9.89
C ILE A 181 -14.53 -3.54 8.60
N ARG A 182 -15.71 -2.91 8.56
CA ARG A 182 -16.12 -2.12 7.39
C ARG A 182 -15.17 -0.96 7.09
N LEU A 183 -14.76 -0.21 8.11
CA LEU A 183 -13.84 0.92 7.97
C LEU A 183 -12.47 0.46 7.46
N ALA A 184 -11.98 -0.65 7.97
CA ALA A 184 -10.72 -1.26 7.55
C ALA A 184 -10.76 -1.71 6.07
N LEU A 185 -11.84 -2.38 5.65
CA LEU A 185 -12.04 -2.76 4.25
C LEU A 185 -12.14 -1.53 3.33
N GLY A 186 -12.76 -0.43 3.79
CA GLY A 186 -12.77 0.83 3.05
C GLY A 186 -11.38 1.42 2.86
N ALA A 187 -10.56 1.39 3.90
CA ALA A 187 -9.17 1.82 3.82
C ALA A 187 -8.35 0.92 2.89
N ALA A 188 -8.53 -0.39 2.98
CA ALA A 188 -7.90 -1.38 2.10
C ALA A 188 -8.27 -1.16 0.63
N LYS A 189 -9.57 -1.03 0.32
CA LYS A 189 -10.05 -0.75 -1.03
C LYS A 189 -9.42 0.50 -1.63
N ASN A 190 -9.27 1.58 -0.87
CA ASN A 190 -8.64 2.82 -1.33
C ASN A 190 -7.15 2.63 -1.69
N VAL A 191 -6.45 1.74 -0.99
CA VAL A 191 -5.07 1.37 -1.32
C VAL A 191 -5.03 0.48 -2.57
N HIS A 192 -5.99 -0.43 -2.71
CA HIS A 192 -6.06 -1.39 -3.81
C HIS A 192 -6.50 -0.80 -5.14
N THR A 193 -7.39 0.21 -5.12
CA THR A 193 -7.92 0.81 -6.36
C THR A 193 -6.77 1.31 -7.24
N GLY A 194 -6.63 0.70 -8.42
CA GLY A 194 -5.63 1.06 -9.44
C GLY A 194 -4.29 0.31 -9.37
N VAL A 195 -4.14 -0.70 -8.51
CA VAL A 195 -2.94 -1.56 -8.47
C VAL A 195 -3.25 -3.01 -8.84
N LEU A 196 -4.46 -3.49 -8.54
CA LEU A 196 -4.80 -4.91 -8.61
C LEU A 196 -6.02 -5.18 -9.48
N ASP A 197 -5.92 -6.24 -10.22
CA ASP A 197 -6.93 -6.81 -11.12
C ASP A 197 -7.89 -7.79 -10.42
N GLY A 198 -8.10 -7.64 -9.10
CA GLY A 198 -8.99 -8.50 -8.31
C GLY A 198 -8.34 -9.77 -7.75
N SER A 199 -7.05 -10.01 -8.00
CA SER A 199 -6.35 -11.23 -7.58
C SER A 199 -5.71 -11.17 -6.18
N CYS A 200 -6.01 -10.13 -5.37
CA CYS A 200 -5.43 -10.00 -4.04
C CYS A 200 -6.21 -10.84 -3.01
N ALA A 201 -5.48 -11.66 -2.27
CA ALA A 201 -6.02 -12.32 -1.08
C ALA A 201 -6.00 -11.35 0.11
N VAL A 202 -7.15 -11.12 0.71
CA VAL A 202 -7.31 -10.27 1.89
C VAL A 202 -7.81 -11.10 3.05
N THR A 203 -7.05 -11.14 4.15
CA THR A 203 -7.49 -11.76 5.40
C THR A 203 -7.88 -10.67 6.39
N VAL A 204 -9.11 -10.69 6.89
CA VAL A 204 -9.58 -9.77 7.94
C VAL A 204 -9.74 -10.54 9.24
N SER A 205 -8.95 -10.16 10.23
CA SER A 205 -8.92 -10.76 11.56
C SER A 205 -9.61 -9.87 12.59
N SER A 206 -10.47 -10.46 13.42
CA SER A 206 -11.10 -9.83 14.59
C SER A 206 -11.18 -10.85 15.71
N ASP A 207 -11.10 -10.42 16.96
CA ASP A 207 -11.29 -11.28 18.13
C ASP A 207 -12.76 -11.41 18.54
N ASN A 208 -13.67 -10.74 17.89
CA ASN A 208 -15.10 -10.89 18.08
C ASN A 208 -15.65 -12.09 17.27
N LEU A 209 -15.75 -13.25 17.92
CA LEU A 209 -16.25 -14.47 17.29
C LEU A 209 -17.64 -14.27 16.67
N THR A 210 -18.53 -13.53 17.33
CA THR A 210 -19.89 -13.30 16.82
C THR A 210 -19.87 -12.50 15.52
N ALA A 211 -19.05 -11.44 15.44
CA ALA A 211 -18.91 -10.65 14.23
C ALA A 211 -18.38 -11.50 13.06
N VAL A 212 -17.33 -12.28 13.29
CA VAL A 212 -16.75 -13.16 12.28
C VAL A 212 -17.73 -14.24 11.81
N THR A 213 -18.45 -14.85 12.75
CA THR A 213 -19.47 -15.87 12.42
C THR A 213 -20.59 -15.28 11.57
N MET A 214 -21.08 -14.09 11.91
CA MET A 214 -22.11 -13.40 11.11
C MET A 214 -21.66 -13.10 9.67
N LEU A 215 -20.37 -12.80 9.46
CA LEU A 215 -19.82 -12.55 8.12
C LEU A 215 -19.63 -13.82 7.30
N LYS A 216 -19.28 -14.94 7.95
CA LYS A 216 -19.12 -16.25 7.29
C LYS A 216 -20.45 -16.92 6.97
N GLU A 217 -21.45 -16.71 7.80
CA GLU A 217 -22.74 -17.39 7.74
C GLU A 217 -23.90 -16.39 7.59
N ALA A 218 -23.72 -15.38 6.74
CA ALA A 218 -24.62 -14.25 6.61
C ALA A 218 -26.10 -14.63 6.39
N ASP A 219 -26.37 -15.77 5.79
CA ASP A 219 -27.74 -16.28 5.53
C ASP A 219 -28.37 -16.99 6.71
N SER A 220 -27.57 -17.50 7.69
CA SER A 220 -28.05 -18.31 8.81
C SER A 220 -28.44 -17.49 10.06
N HIS A 221 -27.92 -16.25 10.20
CA HIS A 221 -28.08 -15.43 11.41
C HIS A 221 -29.28 -14.47 11.42
N ARG A 222 -30.29 -14.68 10.57
CA ARG A 222 -31.43 -13.76 10.43
C ARG A 222 -32.29 -13.59 11.69
N GLY A 223 -32.20 -14.51 12.66
CA GLY A 223 -33.08 -14.55 13.84
C GLY A 223 -32.57 -13.86 15.12
N HIS A 224 -31.27 -13.67 15.30
CA HIS A 224 -30.68 -13.30 16.60
C HIS A 224 -29.90 -11.99 16.63
N SER A 225 -29.84 -11.24 15.51
CA SER A 225 -29.10 -9.99 15.43
C SER A 225 -30.01 -8.79 15.23
N THR A 226 -29.57 -7.63 15.73
CA THR A 226 -30.30 -6.37 15.50
C THR A 226 -30.32 -6.03 14.00
N VAL A 227 -31.29 -5.20 13.59
CA VAL A 227 -31.37 -4.69 12.21
C VAL A 227 -30.08 -3.97 11.83
N ALA A 228 -29.55 -3.15 12.74
CA ALA A 228 -28.29 -2.42 12.53
C ALA A 228 -27.10 -3.35 12.25
N CYS A 229 -26.95 -4.45 12.99
CA CYS A 229 -25.89 -5.42 12.74
C CYS A 229 -26.05 -6.10 11.36
N ARG A 230 -27.26 -6.49 10.98
CA ARG A 230 -27.51 -7.09 9.66
C ARG A 230 -27.21 -6.15 8.51
N GLU A 231 -27.61 -4.89 8.63
CA GLU A 231 -27.27 -3.87 7.64
C GLU A 231 -25.76 -3.66 7.51
N GLU A 232 -25.05 -3.66 8.65
CA GLU A 232 -23.61 -3.50 8.66
C GLU A 232 -22.91 -4.70 8.00
N VAL A 233 -23.37 -5.94 8.25
CA VAL A 233 -22.90 -7.15 7.55
C VAL A 233 -23.09 -7.02 6.05
N GLN A 234 -24.25 -6.60 5.57
CA GLN A 234 -24.50 -6.42 4.13
C GLN A 234 -23.57 -5.36 3.52
N ARG A 235 -23.32 -4.26 4.22
CA ARG A 235 -22.37 -3.23 3.79
C ARG A 235 -20.94 -3.78 3.70
N ILE A 236 -20.53 -4.61 4.69
CA ILE A 236 -19.22 -5.26 4.71
C ILE A 236 -19.08 -6.20 3.52
N LEU A 237 -20.04 -7.09 3.28
CA LEU A 237 -19.99 -8.05 2.18
C LEU A 237 -19.98 -7.36 0.81
N THR A 238 -20.77 -6.31 0.64
CA THR A 238 -20.76 -5.49 -0.57
C THR A 238 -19.40 -4.82 -0.77
N GLN A 239 -18.79 -4.33 0.32
CA GLN A 239 -17.50 -3.67 0.26
C GLN A 239 -16.36 -4.66 0.04
N ALA A 240 -16.46 -5.89 0.54
CA ALA A 240 -15.48 -6.96 0.38
C ALA A 240 -15.35 -7.46 -1.07
N ALA A 241 -16.33 -7.19 -1.93
CA ALA A 241 -16.35 -7.65 -3.33
C ALA A 241 -15.20 -7.16 -4.23
N PHE A 242 -14.29 -6.29 -3.71
CA PHE A 242 -13.11 -5.84 -4.46
C PHE A 242 -11.96 -6.85 -4.50
N ALA A 243 -11.97 -7.89 -3.65
CA ALA A 243 -10.90 -8.86 -3.49
C ALA A 243 -11.45 -10.22 -3.02
N ASP A 244 -10.58 -11.23 -2.98
CA ASP A 244 -10.88 -12.48 -2.30
C ASP A 244 -10.67 -12.28 -0.78
N VAL A 245 -11.76 -12.08 -0.04
CA VAL A 245 -11.74 -11.70 1.38
C VAL A 245 -12.11 -12.88 2.27
N GLU A 246 -11.14 -13.31 3.10
CA GLU A 246 -11.37 -14.26 4.19
C GLU A 246 -11.57 -13.53 5.52
N PHE A 247 -12.64 -13.81 6.24
CA PHE A 247 -12.84 -13.35 7.63
C PHE A 247 -12.35 -14.42 8.60
N ARG A 248 -11.45 -14.03 9.51
CA ARG A 248 -10.80 -14.95 10.46
C ARG A 248 -11.03 -14.49 11.91
N TRP A 249 -11.47 -15.40 12.75
CA TRP A 249 -11.44 -15.17 14.17
C TRP A 249 -10.05 -15.42 14.74
N VAL A 250 -9.59 -14.53 15.61
CA VAL A 250 -8.35 -14.67 16.39
C VAL A 250 -8.68 -14.58 17.87
N LYS A 251 -7.92 -15.26 18.71
CA LYS A 251 -8.09 -15.16 20.15
C LYS A 251 -7.59 -13.80 20.64
N GLY A 252 -8.45 -13.06 21.33
CA GLY A 252 -8.09 -11.76 21.90
C GLY A 252 -6.93 -11.85 22.88
N HIS A 253 -6.09 -10.82 22.90
CA HIS A 253 -4.95 -10.59 23.80
C HIS A 253 -3.85 -11.67 23.84
N ALA A 254 -3.88 -12.74 23.03
CA ALA A 254 -2.95 -13.82 23.24
C ALA A 254 -1.74 -13.80 22.30
N ASP A 255 -1.84 -13.93 20.99
CA ASP A 255 -0.65 -14.15 20.17
C ASP A 255 -0.70 -13.45 18.80
N HIS A 256 -1.70 -12.61 18.59
CA HIS A 256 -1.86 -11.92 17.32
C HIS A 256 -1.46 -10.44 17.45
N GLN A 257 -0.19 -10.13 17.20
CA GLN A 257 0.37 -8.79 17.43
C GLN A 257 -0.38 -7.69 16.68
N LEU A 258 -0.85 -7.94 15.45
CA LEU A 258 -1.65 -6.97 14.70
C LEU A 258 -2.98 -6.67 15.40
N ASN A 259 -3.61 -7.67 16.05
CA ASN A 259 -4.85 -7.44 16.80
C ASN A 259 -4.60 -6.60 18.07
N VAL A 260 -3.47 -6.82 18.74
CA VAL A 260 -3.06 -5.97 19.89
C VAL A 260 -2.86 -4.51 19.46
N LEU A 261 -2.30 -4.28 18.27
CA LEU A 261 -2.17 -2.93 17.72
C LEU A 261 -3.52 -2.32 17.37
N ALA A 262 -4.43 -3.11 16.79
CA ALA A 262 -5.80 -2.67 16.46
C ALA A 262 -6.58 -2.27 17.73
N ASP A 263 -6.51 -3.07 18.84
CA ASP A 263 -7.10 -2.73 20.13
C ASP A 263 -6.56 -1.38 20.65
N ARG A 264 -5.22 -1.22 20.69
CA ARG A 264 -4.61 0.03 21.15
C ARG A 264 -5.07 1.24 20.32
N LEU A 265 -5.21 1.09 19.00
CA LEU A 265 -5.72 2.14 18.12
C LEU A 265 -7.20 2.43 18.39
N ALA A 266 -8.02 1.41 18.62
CA ALA A 266 -9.44 1.57 18.96
C ALA A 266 -9.61 2.32 20.30
N VAL A 267 -8.87 1.91 21.33
CA VAL A 267 -8.85 2.60 22.63
C VAL A 267 -8.37 4.04 22.49
N MET A 268 -7.31 4.28 21.70
CA MET A 268 -6.79 5.62 21.43
C MET A 268 -7.85 6.48 20.75
N ALA A 269 -8.49 6.00 19.69
CA ALA A 269 -9.54 6.73 18.98
C ALA A 269 -10.66 7.20 19.92
N ARG A 270 -11.14 6.29 20.77
CA ARG A 270 -12.18 6.59 21.74
C ARG A 270 -11.73 7.65 22.76
N ARG A 271 -10.60 7.40 23.44
CA ARG A 271 -10.09 8.28 24.52
C ARG A 271 -9.75 9.67 24.00
N HIS A 272 -9.14 9.79 22.83
CA HIS A 272 -8.83 11.08 22.23
C HIS A 272 -10.10 11.87 21.89
N LYS A 273 -11.13 11.17 21.41
CA LYS A 273 -12.43 11.81 21.15
C LYS A 273 -13.14 12.23 22.44
N GLU A 274 -13.10 11.41 23.48
CA GLU A 274 -13.63 11.73 24.82
C GLU A 274 -12.92 12.94 25.44
N ALA A 275 -11.63 13.11 25.18
CA ALA A 275 -10.80 14.22 25.65
C ALA A 275 -10.78 15.43 24.68
N ASP A 276 -11.51 15.35 23.57
CA ASP A 276 -11.55 16.35 22.49
C ASP A 276 -10.16 16.78 21.97
N LEU A 277 -9.26 15.81 21.86
CA LEU A 277 -7.91 16.05 21.35
C LEU A 277 -7.91 16.28 19.84
N PRO A 278 -6.97 17.11 19.32
CA PRO A 278 -6.84 17.36 17.90
C PRO A 278 -6.62 16.05 17.13
N LEU A 279 -7.30 15.91 15.99
CA LEU A 279 -7.21 14.71 15.14
C LEU A 279 -5.78 14.47 14.62
N GLU A 280 -5.05 15.55 14.36
CA GLU A 280 -3.65 15.51 13.92
C GLU A 280 -2.72 14.85 14.95
N ASP A 281 -2.89 15.20 16.23
CA ASP A 281 -2.12 14.58 17.32
C ASP A 281 -2.47 13.10 17.46
N THR A 282 -3.75 12.76 17.29
CA THR A 282 -4.20 11.38 17.30
C THR A 282 -3.51 10.55 16.20
N PHE A 283 -3.45 11.06 14.97
CA PHE A 283 -2.78 10.37 13.87
C PHE A 283 -1.26 10.27 14.06
N ARG A 284 -0.63 11.31 14.62
CA ARG A 284 0.81 11.29 14.92
C ARG A 284 1.15 10.21 15.95
N MET A 285 0.36 10.11 17.02
CA MET A 285 0.53 9.09 18.03
C MET A 285 0.26 7.67 17.50
N ALA A 286 -0.76 7.52 16.65
CA ALA A 286 -1.07 6.24 16.00
C ALA A 286 0.08 5.77 15.10
N ALA A 287 0.70 6.66 14.33
CA ALA A 287 1.87 6.34 13.52
C ALA A 287 3.03 5.86 14.36
N GLY A 288 3.37 6.56 15.47
CA GLY A 288 4.43 6.14 16.39
C GLY A 288 4.17 4.81 17.07
N LEU A 289 2.91 4.55 17.47
CA LEU A 289 2.50 3.26 18.04
C LEU A 289 2.76 2.09 17.09
N VAL A 290 2.42 2.27 15.83
CA VAL A 290 2.54 1.20 14.82
C VAL A 290 3.98 1.03 14.35
N GLU A 291 4.76 2.10 14.29
CA GLU A 291 6.20 2.02 13.99
C GLU A 291 6.94 1.20 15.06
N GLN A 292 6.65 1.42 16.34
CA GLN A 292 7.18 0.60 17.41
C GLN A 292 6.75 -0.86 17.29
N GLY A 293 5.46 -1.12 17.07
CA GLY A 293 4.95 -2.48 16.87
C GLY A 293 5.52 -3.19 15.64
N HIS A 294 5.84 -2.45 14.58
CA HIS A 294 6.51 -3.01 13.40
C HIS A 294 7.94 -3.46 13.71
N MET A 295 8.69 -2.72 14.53
CA MET A 295 10.02 -3.12 14.98
C MET A 295 9.95 -4.39 15.85
N ASP A 296 8.95 -4.49 16.72
CA ASP A 296 8.75 -5.65 17.59
C ASP A 296 8.37 -6.91 16.78
N LEU A 297 7.71 -6.75 15.63
CA LEU A 297 7.38 -7.85 14.70
C LEU A 297 8.58 -8.33 13.87
N ALA A 298 9.54 -7.45 13.63
CA ALA A 298 10.72 -7.72 12.80
C ALA A 298 11.90 -8.30 13.60
N ALA A 299 11.86 -8.26 14.93
CA ALA A 299 12.89 -8.76 15.85
C ALA A 299 12.69 -10.23 16.20
#